data_f1e32255e099fde0464a744641273a09
#
_entry.id   f1e32255e099fde0464a744641273a09
#
_cell.length_a   1.000
_cell.length_b   1.000
_cell.length_c   1.000
_cell.angle_alpha   90.00
_cell.angle_beta   90.00
_cell.angle_gamma   90.00
#
_symmetry.space_group_name_H-M   'P 1'
#
loop_
_entity.id
_entity.type
_entity.pdbx_description
1 polymer ?
#
loop_
_entity_poly.entity_id
_entity_poly.type
_entity_poly.pdbx_seq_one_letter_code
_entity_poly.pdbx_strand_id
1 'polypeptide(L)'
;MKRRNALIAAGLAAAALAGCKTTGDIVVQQGVGITALRSVCPAVGIPEFTGDITLFSPAGSVTADAMDVTATITNVRSNCDDSGDEVFSSATFEVQAMRRNTSGARSVELPYFSSVVRGGSSVVAKRVGTVTLNFADGQARASAMGTAGAVVNRAEATLPPDIRQRITRPRRAGDNDAAVDPLTEPDIRAALARANFELLVGFQLSEDQLAYNVTR
;
A
#
# COMPACT_ATOMS: atom_id res chain seq x y z
N MET A 1 -28.72 6.66 63.87
CA MET A 1 -27.68 6.11 62.98
C MET A 1 -28.23 5.57 61.65
N LYS A 2 -29.37 4.91 61.56
CA LYS A 2 -29.90 4.29 60.29
C LYS A 2 -30.25 5.33 59.18
N ARG A 3 -30.72 6.55 59.49
CA ARG A 3 -31.07 7.56 58.46
C ARG A 3 -29.84 8.20 57.79
N ARG A 4 -28.72 8.30 58.48
CA ARG A 4 -27.47 8.91 57.94
C ARG A 4 -26.79 7.98 56.91
N ASN A 5 -26.87 6.68 57.15
CA ASN A 5 -26.30 5.67 56.22
C ASN A 5 -27.14 5.53 54.94
N ALA A 6 -28.46 5.75 55.00
CA ALA A 6 -29.36 5.73 53.85
C ALA A 6 -29.09 6.89 52.88
N LEU A 7 -28.76 8.09 53.43
CA LEU A 7 -28.42 9.29 52.60
C LEU A 7 -27.05 9.14 51.93
N ILE A 8 -26.09 8.50 52.57
CA ILE A 8 -24.75 8.22 51.98
C ILE A 8 -24.87 7.17 50.86
N ALA A 9 -25.70 6.12 51.03
CA ALA A 9 -25.92 5.10 50.00
C ALA A 9 -26.66 5.71 48.78
N ALA A 10 -27.61 6.61 48.96
CA ALA A 10 -28.31 7.28 47.86
C ALA A 10 -27.38 8.23 47.07
N GLY A 11 -26.44 8.90 47.75
CA GLY A 11 -25.45 9.77 47.10
C GLY A 11 -24.43 9.00 46.25
N LEU A 12 -24.00 7.82 46.70
CA LEU A 12 -23.08 6.94 45.93
C LEU A 12 -23.79 6.33 44.71
N ALA A 13 -25.05 6.01 44.79
CA ALA A 13 -25.81 5.47 43.63
C ALA A 13 -26.05 6.55 42.55
N ALA A 14 -26.24 7.78 42.92
CA ALA A 14 -26.41 8.92 41.98
C ALA A 14 -25.09 9.26 41.26
N ALA A 15 -23.92 9.09 41.91
CA ALA A 15 -22.62 9.32 41.29
C ALA A 15 -22.25 8.24 40.26
N ALA A 16 -22.77 7.04 40.39
CA ALA A 16 -22.51 5.94 39.45
C ALA A 16 -23.27 6.09 38.12
N LEU A 17 -24.30 6.88 38.03
CA LEU A 17 -25.08 7.17 36.81
C LEU A 17 -24.54 8.35 36.00
N ALA A 18 -23.59 9.12 36.51
CA ALA A 18 -23.00 10.27 35.80
C ALA A 18 -21.81 9.84 34.90
N GLY A 19 -21.41 8.58 34.92
CA GLY A 19 -20.18 8.06 34.23
C GLY A 19 -20.34 7.62 32.80
N CYS A 20 -21.53 7.65 32.20
CA CYS A 20 -21.70 7.22 30.80
C CYS A 20 -22.00 8.41 29.89
N LYS A 21 -21.10 9.40 29.86
CA LYS A 21 -20.97 10.23 28.66
C LYS A 21 -19.98 9.51 27.74
N THR A 22 -20.48 8.57 26.94
CA THR A 22 -19.74 8.03 25.81
C THR A 22 -19.53 9.18 24.82
N THR A 23 -18.30 9.65 24.71
CA THR A 23 -17.83 10.47 23.58
C THR A 23 -17.75 9.59 22.32
N GLY A 24 -18.80 8.85 22.05
CA GLY A 24 -18.99 7.99 20.89
C GLY A 24 -20.15 8.42 20.02
N ASP A 25 -20.71 9.59 20.27
CA ASP A 25 -21.69 10.17 19.37
C ASP A 25 -21.01 10.52 18.04
N ILE A 26 -21.52 9.91 16.97
CA ILE A 26 -21.29 10.35 15.61
C ILE A 26 -21.55 11.86 15.61
N VAL A 27 -20.48 12.65 15.45
CA VAL A 27 -20.59 14.10 15.43
C VAL A 27 -21.29 14.48 14.13
N VAL A 28 -22.60 14.57 14.16
CA VAL A 28 -23.47 14.91 13.03
C VAL A 28 -23.10 16.28 12.41
N GLN A 29 -22.27 17.07 13.08
CA GLN A 29 -21.75 18.35 12.57
C GLN A 29 -20.77 18.18 11.41
N GLN A 30 -20.19 16.99 11.17
CA GLN A 30 -19.25 16.73 10.07
C GLN A 30 -19.93 16.27 8.78
N GLY A 31 -21.24 16.23 8.75
CA GLY A 31 -22.02 15.74 7.61
C GLY A 31 -22.16 14.20 7.63
N VAL A 32 -23.02 13.69 6.75
CA VAL A 32 -23.24 12.28 6.51
C VAL A 32 -22.78 11.92 5.10
N GLY A 33 -22.45 10.66 4.87
CA GLY A 33 -22.04 10.15 3.57
C GLY A 33 -20.50 10.01 3.41
N ILE A 34 -20.11 9.53 2.26
CA ILE A 34 -18.72 9.21 1.93
C ILE A 34 -18.03 10.49 1.42
N THR A 35 -16.94 10.87 2.07
CA THR A 35 -16.01 11.90 1.59
C THR A 35 -14.63 11.29 1.38
N ALA A 36 -13.94 11.68 0.30
CA ALA A 36 -12.63 11.15 -0.03
C ALA A 36 -11.62 12.28 -0.22
N LEU A 37 -10.64 12.36 0.67
CA LEU A 37 -9.47 13.19 0.46
C LEU A 37 -8.46 12.39 -0.39
N ARG A 38 -8.00 12.99 -1.49
CA ARG A 38 -7.05 12.36 -2.40
C ARG A 38 -5.74 13.14 -2.40
N SER A 39 -4.64 12.41 -2.29
CA SER A 39 -3.30 12.93 -2.51
C SER A 39 -2.95 12.86 -3.99
N VAL A 40 -2.13 13.78 -4.46
CA VAL A 40 -1.50 13.73 -5.80
C VAL A 40 -0.33 12.75 -5.83
N CYS A 41 0.13 12.30 -4.66
CA CYS A 41 1.22 11.34 -4.55
C CYS A 41 0.80 9.98 -5.07
N PRO A 42 1.59 9.33 -5.95
CA PRO A 42 1.37 7.97 -6.37
C PRO A 42 1.31 7.01 -5.17
N ALA A 43 0.34 6.12 -5.17
CA ALA A 43 0.33 5.00 -4.23
C ALA A 43 1.48 4.04 -4.58
N VAL A 44 2.13 3.47 -3.55
CA VAL A 44 3.23 2.51 -3.75
C VAL A 44 2.76 1.12 -3.38
N GLY A 45 3.02 0.15 -4.26
CA GLY A 45 2.62 -1.23 -4.05
C GLY A 45 3.49 -2.25 -4.77
N ILE A 46 3.25 -3.51 -4.45
CA ILE A 46 3.83 -4.67 -5.12
C ILE A 46 2.69 -5.38 -5.87
N PRO A 47 2.79 -5.55 -7.21
CA PRO A 47 1.80 -6.33 -7.94
C PRO A 47 1.75 -7.78 -7.47
N GLU A 48 0.58 -8.39 -7.54
CA GLU A 48 0.41 -9.79 -7.19
C GLU A 48 1.43 -10.68 -7.90
N PHE A 49 1.93 -11.68 -7.19
CA PHE A 49 2.89 -12.70 -7.65
C PHE A 49 4.28 -12.18 -8.05
N THR A 50 4.56 -10.86 -7.90
CA THR A 50 5.88 -10.30 -8.25
C THR A 50 6.74 -9.93 -7.05
N GLY A 51 6.21 -10.09 -5.84
CA GLY A 51 6.93 -9.81 -4.59
C GLY A 51 7.95 -10.88 -4.19
N ASP A 52 7.87 -12.04 -4.81
CA ASP A 52 8.74 -13.19 -4.53
C ASP A 52 9.43 -13.69 -5.81
N ILE A 53 10.60 -14.31 -5.65
CA ILE A 53 11.28 -15.02 -6.71
C ILE A 53 11.91 -16.29 -6.16
N THR A 54 11.76 -17.40 -6.89
CA THR A 54 12.46 -18.66 -6.62
C THR A 54 13.38 -19.01 -7.78
N LEU A 55 14.65 -19.21 -7.48
CA LEU A 55 15.64 -19.71 -8.44
C LEU A 55 15.84 -21.20 -8.22
N PHE A 56 15.88 -21.95 -9.32
CA PHE A 56 16.11 -23.40 -9.32
C PHE A 56 17.47 -23.75 -9.92
N SER A 57 18.08 -24.80 -9.40
CA SER A 57 19.33 -25.36 -9.94
C SER A 57 19.22 -26.90 -10.01
N PRO A 58 19.23 -27.52 -11.22
CA PRO A 58 19.36 -26.86 -12.52
C PRO A 58 18.12 -26.04 -12.90
N ALA A 59 18.32 -25.00 -13.73
CA ALA A 59 17.23 -24.18 -14.24
C ALA A 59 16.20 -25.06 -14.99
N GLY A 60 14.91 -24.75 -14.78
CA GLY A 60 13.79 -25.50 -15.36
C GLY A 60 13.34 -26.74 -14.56
N SER A 61 14.07 -27.15 -13.52
CA SER A 61 13.62 -28.21 -12.61
C SER A 61 12.80 -27.62 -11.46
N VAL A 62 11.48 -27.64 -11.57
CA VAL A 62 10.56 -27.02 -10.58
C VAL A 62 10.20 -28.06 -9.51
N THR A 63 11.21 -28.51 -8.75
CA THR A 63 11.04 -29.46 -7.64
C THR A 63 11.60 -28.87 -6.35
N ALA A 64 11.11 -29.35 -5.20
CA ALA A 64 11.60 -28.90 -3.89
C ALA A 64 13.12 -29.08 -3.73
N ASP A 65 13.67 -30.16 -4.30
CA ASP A 65 15.10 -30.45 -4.22
C ASP A 65 15.96 -29.54 -5.10
N ALA A 66 15.39 -29.00 -6.17
CA ALA A 66 16.06 -28.09 -7.08
C ALA A 66 15.96 -26.62 -6.66
N MET A 67 15.21 -26.27 -5.61
CA MET A 67 15.19 -24.90 -5.09
C MET A 67 16.57 -24.51 -4.60
N ASP A 68 17.12 -23.45 -5.20
CA ASP A 68 18.46 -22.93 -4.90
C ASP A 68 18.39 -21.67 -4.02
N VAL A 69 17.70 -20.62 -4.50
CA VAL A 69 17.52 -19.37 -3.78
C VAL A 69 16.05 -18.95 -3.81
N THR A 70 15.54 -18.53 -2.67
CA THR A 70 14.25 -17.84 -2.57
C THR A 70 14.49 -16.42 -2.07
N ALA A 71 13.79 -15.43 -2.64
CA ALA A 71 13.89 -14.06 -2.19
C ALA A 71 12.52 -13.39 -2.19
N THR A 72 12.33 -12.44 -1.27
CA THR A 72 11.08 -11.70 -1.06
C THR A 72 11.37 -10.21 -0.89
N ILE A 73 10.58 -9.36 -1.53
CA ILE A 73 10.58 -7.91 -1.32
C ILE A 73 9.76 -7.62 -0.08
N THR A 74 10.37 -6.92 0.86
CA THR A 74 9.76 -6.55 2.15
C THR A 74 10.02 -5.09 2.49
N ASN A 75 9.44 -4.62 3.59
CA ASN A 75 9.74 -3.31 4.19
C ASN A 75 9.67 -2.15 3.19
N VAL A 76 8.68 -2.15 2.31
CA VAL A 76 8.49 -1.08 1.33
C VAL A 76 8.12 0.22 2.07
N ARG A 77 8.88 1.28 1.82
CA ARG A 77 8.67 2.62 2.38
C ARG A 77 8.57 3.62 1.24
N SER A 78 7.52 4.42 1.27
CA SER A 78 7.31 5.49 0.30
C SER A 78 7.69 6.84 0.87
N ASN A 79 8.22 7.70 0.01
CA ASN A 79 8.39 9.12 0.26
C ASN A 79 7.89 9.89 -0.96
N CYS A 80 7.25 11.04 -0.74
CA CYS A 80 6.69 11.84 -1.81
C CYS A 80 6.93 13.33 -1.53
N ASP A 81 7.42 14.03 -2.54
CA ASP A 81 7.49 15.49 -2.58
C ASP A 81 6.53 16.01 -3.66
N ASP A 82 5.50 16.71 -3.21
CA ASP A 82 4.47 17.31 -4.05
C ASP A 82 4.47 18.84 -3.97
N SER A 83 5.58 19.47 -3.63
CA SER A 83 5.70 20.92 -3.45
C SER A 83 5.74 21.72 -4.77
N GLY A 84 6.23 21.08 -5.87
CA GLY A 84 6.42 21.71 -7.19
C GLY A 84 5.36 21.34 -8.22
N ASP A 85 5.62 21.68 -9.48
CA ASP A 85 4.80 21.33 -10.65
C ASP A 85 4.93 19.84 -11.01
N GLU A 86 5.97 19.19 -10.54
CA GLU A 86 6.18 17.75 -10.62
C GLU A 86 6.05 17.13 -9.23
N VAL A 87 5.44 15.96 -9.18
CA VAL A 87 5.34 15.12 -8.00
C VAL A 87 6.42 14.06 -8.07
N PHE A 88 7.36 14.10 -7.13
CA PHE A 88 8.44 13.14 -7.02
C PHE A 88 8.05 12.08 -5.98
N SER A 89 7.86 10.86 -6.43
CA SER A 89 7.61 9.73 -5.53
C SER A 89 8.77 8.77 -5.58
N SER A 90 9.20 8.29 -4.42
CA SER A 90 10.22 7.26 -4.29
C SER A 90 9.78 6.17 -3.35
N ALA A 91 10.28 4.97 -3.59
CA ALA A 91 10.13 3.84 -2.71
C ALA A 91 11.49 3.23 -2.42
N THR A 92 11.73 2.89 -1.16
CA THR A 92 12.81 2.02 -0.73
C THR A 92 12.23 0.69 -0.28
N PHE A 93 12.93 -0.39 -0.52
CA PHE A 93 12.51 -1.73 -0.12
C PHE A 93 13.72 -2.58 0.23
N GLU A 94 13.49 -3.60 1.03
CA GLU A 94 14.48 -4.61 1.38
C GLU A 94 14.17 -5.90 0.65
N VAL A 95 15.18 -6.51 0.04
CA VAL A 95 15.11 -7.87 -0.49
C VAL A 95 15.76 -8.80 0.51
N GLN A 96 15.00 -9.70 1.07
CA GLN A 96 15.49 -10.76 1.95
C GLN A 96 15.54 -12.06 1.17
N ALA A 97 16.67 -12.77 1.24
CA ALA A 97 16.86 -14.01 0.52
C ALA A 97 17.43 -15.12 1.39
N MET A 98 17.12 -16.34 1.01
CA MET A 98 17.64 -17.57 1.59
C MET A 98 18.15 -18.49 0.49
N ARG A 99 19.35 -19.05 0.66
CA ARG A 99 19.91 -20.09 -0.20
C ARG A 99 19.96 -21.43 0.51
N ARG A 100 19.82 -22.50 -0.26
CA ARG A 100 19.86 -23.89 0.28
C ARG A 100 21.30 -24.38 0.49
N ASN A 101 22.14 -24.24 -0.52
CA ASN A 101 23.56 -24.60 -0.40
C ASN A 101 24.34 -23.43 0.18
N THR A 102 24.91 -23.62 1.36
CA THR A 102 25.69 -22.60 2.09
C THR A 102 27.16 -22.65 1.83
N SER A 103 27.67 -23.64 1.07
CA SER A 103 29.10 -23.79 0.81
C SER A 103 29.62 -22.71 -0.14
N GLY A 104 30.69 -22.07 0.28
CA GLY A 104 31.35 -21.00 -0.47
C GLY A 104 30.61 -19.66 -0.41
N ALA A 105 31.36 -18.58 -0.56
CA ALA A 105 30.78 -17.26 -0.75
C ALA A 105 30.15 -17.17 -2.15
N ARG A 106 28.98 -16.51 -2.25
CA ARG A 106 28.25 -16.39 -3.52
C ARG A 106 27.50 -15.06 -3.59
N SER A 107 27.54 -14.43 -4.76
CA SER A 107 26.73 -13.27 -5.09
C SER A 107 25.59 -13.69 -6.03
N VAL A 108 24.39 -13.18 -5.79
CA VAL A 108 23.19 -13.44 -6.59
C VAL A 108 22.58 -12.11 -7.00
N GLU A 109 22.41 -11.90 -8.28
CA GLU A 109 21.77 -10.71 -8.83
C GLU A 109 20.31 -11.01 -9.16
N LEU A 110 19.41 -10.20 -8.64
CA LEU A 110 17.98 -10.31 -8.86
C LEU A 110 17.47 -9.06 -9.58
N PRO A 111 16.98 -9.19 -10.80
CA PRO A 111 16.37 -8.08 -11.51
C PRO A 111 15.01 -7.75 -10.91
N TYR A 112 14.75 -6.46 -10.76
CA TYR A 112 13.45 -5.94 -10.35
C TYR A 112 12.97 -4.85 -11.31
N PHE A 113 11.67 -4.63 -11.40
CA PHE A 113 11.12 -3.52 -12.12
C PHE A 113 10.53 -2.48 -11.17
N SER A 114 10.49 -1.23 -11.63
CA SER A 114 9.59 -0.20 -11.15
C SER A 114 8.74 0.30 -12.30
N SER A 115 7.44 0.36 -12.11
CA SER A 115 6.52 0.89 -13.13
C SER A 115 5.59 1.94 -12.56
N VAL A 116 5.34 2.97 -13.35
CA VAL A 116 4.31 3.96 -13.06
C VAL A 116 3.07 3.56 -13.85
N VAL A 117 1.98 3.33 -13.13
CA VAL A 117 0.70 2.93 -13.71
C VAL A 117 -0.30 4.03 -13.47
N ARG A 118 -1.10 4.36 -14.50
CA ARG A 118 -2.18 5.34 -14.46
C ARG A 118 -3.52 4.62 -14.53
N GLY A 119 -4.42 4.96 -13.62
CA GLY A 119 -5.77 4.41 -13.60
C GLY A 119 -5.84 2.92 -13.36
N GLY A 120 -4.82 2.33 -12.71
CA GLY A 120 -4.76 0.91 -12.37
C GLY A 120 -4.42 -0.03 -13.54
N SER A 121 -4.30 0.46 -14.77
CA SER A 121 -4.11 -0.42 -15.95
C SER A 121 -3.14 0.10 -17.01
N SER A 122 -2.92 1.41 -17.10
CA SER A 122 -2.08 2.00 -18.14
C SER A 122 -0.66 2.20 -17.63
N VAL A 123 0.29 1.41 -18.11
CA VAL A 123 1.72 1.59 -17.79
C VAL A 123 2.25 2.80 -18.58
N VAL A 124 2.63 3.87 -17.87
CA VAL A 124 3.16 5.11 -18.47
C VAL A 124 4.68 5.16 -18.44
N ALA A 125 5.32 4.43 -17.52
CA ALA A 125 6.76 4.29 -17.48
C ALA A 125 7.14 2.96 -16.83
N LYS A 126 8.23 2.35 -17.28
CA LYS A 126 8.84 1.16 -16.66
C LYS A 126 10.35 1.27 -16.69
N ARG A 127 11.00 0.90 -15.58
CA ARG A 127 12.45 0.79 -15.45
C ARG A 127 12.78 -0.57 -14.84
N VAL A 128 13.94 -1.09 -15.18
CA VAL A 128 14.48 -2.33 -14.59
C VAL A 128 15.78 -1.98 -13.88
N GLY A 129 15.92 -2.47 -12.67
CA GLY A 129 17.12 -2.37 -11.84
C GLY A 129 17.55 -3.76 -11.38
N THR A 130 18.65 -3.83 -10.64
CA THR A 130 19.18 -5.08 -10.08
C THR A 130 19.51 -4.88 -8.61
N VAL A 131 19.16 -5.86 -7.78
CA VAL A 131 19.58 -5.96 -6.39
C VAL A 131 20.59 -7.11 -6.29
N THR A 132 21.75 -6.85 -5.70
CA THR A 132 22.81 -7.82 -5.51
C THR A 132 22.82 -8.32 -4.06
N LEU A 133 22.63 -9.62 -3.88
CA LEU A 133 22.64 -10.32 -2.61
C LEU A 133 23.98 -11.03 -2.41
N ASN A 134 24.69 -10.72 -1.35
CA ASN A 134 26.00 -11.32 -1.06
C ASN A 134 25.86 -12.29 0.12
N PHE A 135 26.04 -13.58 -0.17
CA PHE A 135 26.09 -14.64 0.84
C PHE A 135 27.53 -14.95 1.18
N ALA A 136 27.93 -14.78 2.44
CA ALA A 136 29.23 -15.26 2.90
C ALA A 136 29.25 -16.79 3.00
N ASP A 137 30.42 -17.38 3.02
CA ASP A 137 30.57 -18.83 3.23
C ASP A 137 29.89 -19.26 4.54
N GLY A 138 29.14 -20.35 4.49
CA GLY A 138 28.34 -20.87 5.61
C GLY A 138 27.04 -20.09 5.89
N GLN A 139 26.79 -18.94 5.28
CA GLN A 139 25.58 -18.16 5.49
C GLN A 139 24.44 -18.57 4.55
N ALA A 140 23.27 -18.89 5.13
CA ALA A 140 22.07 -19.23 4.38
C ALA A 140 21.24 -18.00 3.98
N ARG A 141 21.43 -16.85 4.64
CA ARG A 141 20.59 -15.64 4.44
C ARG A 141 21.42 -14.44 4.02
N ALA A 142 20.84 -13.62 3.17
CA ALA A 142 21.39 -12.31 2.81
C ALA A 142 20.24 -11.33 2.62
N SER A 143 20.52 -10.05 2.77
CA SER A 143 19.60 -8.98 2.42
C SER A 143 20.30 -7.85 1.69
N ALA A 144 19.53 -7.10 0.90
CA ALA A 144 20.00 -5.92 0.21
C ALA A 144 18.87 -4.92 0.01
N MET A 145 19.22 -3.64 -0.08
CA MET A 145 18.25 -2.57 -0.31
C MET A 145 18.10 -2.28 -1.80
N GLY A 146 16.84 -2.04 -2.22
CA GLY A 146 16.51 -1.53 -3.52
C GLY A 146 15.78 -0.18 -3.44
N THR A 147 15.77 0.54 -4.54
CA THR A 147 15.09 1.84 -4.67
C THR A 147 14.33 1.92 -5.98
N ALA A 148 13.19 2.60 -5.95
CA ALA A 148 12.37 2.90 -7.12
C ALA A 148 11.95 4.37 -7.07
N GLY A 149 11.62 4.95 -8.22
CA GLY A 149 11.17 6.33 -8.28
C GLY A 149 10.23 6.57 -9.46
N ALA A 150 9.34 7.54 -9.25
CA ALA A 150 8.41 8.06 -10.26
C ALA A 150 8.41 9.59 -10.24
N VAL A 151 8.24 10.17 -11.40
CA VAL A 151 7.97 11.61 -11.57
C VAL A 151 6.66 11.70 -12.34
N VAL A 152 5.71 12.45 -11.79
CA VAL A 152 4.38 12.63 -12.36
C VAL A 152 4.07 14.12 -12.41
N ASN A 153 3.52 14.59 -13.53
CA ASN A 153 3.07 15.97 -13.62
C ASN A 153 1.91 16.21 -12.63
N ARG A 154 2.05 17.24 -11.78
CA ARG A 154 1.05 17.57 -10.76
C ARG A 154 -0.33 17.84 -11.36
N ALA A 155 -0.40 18.55 -12.50
CA ALA A 155 -1.66 18.87 -13.14
C ALA A 155 -2.41 17.59 -13.59
N GLU A 156 -1.67 16.55 -14.04
CA GLU A 156 -2.25 15.26 -14.41
C GLU A 156 -2.72 14.44 -13.20
N ALA A 157 -2.02 14.56 -12.06
CA ALA A 157 -2.37 13.89 -10.81
C ALA A 157 -3.44 14.65 -10.00
N THR A 158 -3.84 15.85 -10.44
CA THR A 158 -4.82 16.69 -9.76
C THR A 158 -6.21 16.50 -10.37
N LEU A 159 -7.19 16.28 -9.50
CA LEU A 159 -8.60 16.21 -9.93
C LEU A 159 -9.11 17.59 -10.34
N PRO A 160 -9.98 17.67 -11.37
CA PRO A 160 -10.72 18.88 -11.70
C PRO A 160 -11.44 19.44 -10.45
N PRO A 161 -11.51 20.78 -10.31
CA PRO A 161 -12.06 21.40 -9.08
C PRO A 161 -13.51 21.00 -8.80
N ASP A 162 -14.34 20.86 -9.81
CA ASP A 162 -15.74 20.44 -9.73
C ASP A 162 -15.87 19.00 -9.22
N ILE A 163 -15.06 18.07 -9.75
CA ILE A 163 -15.00 16.68 -9.28
C ILE A 163 -14.54 16.62 -7.84
N ARG A 164 -13.48 17.35 -7.50
CA ARG A 164 -12.98 17.43 -6.13
C ARG A 164 -14.06 17.93 -5.18
N GLN A 165 -14.77 19.00 -5.54
CA GLN A 165 -15.86 19.54 -4.72
C GLN A 165 -16.98 18.51 -4.52
N ARG A 166 -17.37 17.77 -5.55
CA ARG A 166 -18.43 16.74 -5.44
C ARG A 166 -18.06 15.60 -4.50
N ILE A 167 -16.81 15.13 -4.50
CA ILE A 167 -16.36 14.02 -3.65
C ILE A 167 -16.00 14.42 -2.22
N THR A 168 -15.74 15.74 -1.97
CA THR A 168 -15.36 16.23 -0.64
C THR A 168 -16.50 17.01 0.04
N ARG A 169 -17.62 17.28 -0.66
CA ARG A 169 -18.76 18.04 -0.10
C ARG A 169 -19.37 17.29 1.10
N PRO A 170 -19.44 17.92 2.28
CA PRO A 170 -20.21 17.38 3.39
C PRO A 170 -21.70 17.30 3.00
N ARG A 171 -22.33 16.17 3.26
CA ARG A 171 -23.76 15.95 3.06
C ARG A 171 -24.50 15.99 4.38
N ARG A 172 -25.77 16.36 4.35
CA ARG A 172 -26.65 16.39 5.52
C ARG A 172 -27.66 15.26 5.43
N ALA A 173 -28.11 14.81 6.58
CA ALA A 173 -29.23 13.88 6.65
C ALA A 173 -30.48 14.52 6.00
N GLY A 174 -31.07 13.85 5.01
CA GLY A 174 -32.19 14.37 4.22
C GLY A 174 -31.82 14.97 2.86
N ASP A 175 -30.52 15.15 2.55
CA ASP A 175 -30.13 15.49 1.18
C ASP A 175 -30.46 14.30 0.24
N ASN A 176 -30.92 14.58 -0.98
CA ASN A 176 -31.32 13.57 -1.94
C ASN A 176 -30.19 12.60 -2.31
N ASP A 177 -28.94 13.02 -2.12
CA ASP A 177 -27.73 12.25 -2.43
C ASP A 177 -26.95 11.84 -1.15
N ALA A 178 -27.55 11.97 0.03
CA ALA A 178 -26.89 11.62 1.29
C ALA A 178 -26.42 10.15 1.34
N ALA A 179 -27.18 9.24 0.72
CA ALA A 179 -26.90 7.81 0.67
C ALA A 179 -26.14 7.38 -0.61
N VAL A 180 -25.87 8.31 -1.53
CA VAL A 180 -25.17 7.99 -2.77
C VAL A 180 -23.66 8.15 -2.58
N ASP A 181 -22.90 7.10 -2.91
CA ASP A 181 -21.45 7.19 -2.99
C ASP A 181 -21.06 7.90 -4.30
N PRO A 182 -20.50 9.13 -4.23
CA PRO A 182 -20.10 9.86 -5.42
C PRO A 182 -19.01 9.12 -6.24
N LEU A 183 -18.25 8.23 -5.62
CA LEU A 183 -17.22 7.46 -6.32
C LEU A 183 -17.79 6.43 -7.29
N THR A 184 -19.08 6.14 -7.21
CA THR A 184 -19.77 5.24 -8.16
C THR A 184 -20.21 5.93 -9.44
N GLU A 185 -20.23 7.26 -9.49
CA GLU A 185 -20.64 8.02 -10.66
C GLU A 185 -19.61 7.86 -11.81
N PRO A 186 -20.05 7.57 -13.06
CA PRO A 186 -19.13 7.24 -14.16
C PRO A 186 -18.11 8.33 -14.49
N ASP A 187 -18.52 9.60 -14.47
CA ASP A 187 -17.65 10.75 -14.74
C ASP A 187 -16.62 10.97 -13.64
N ILE A 188 -17.02 10.79 -12.38
CA ILE A 188 -16.10 10.83 -11.21
C ILE A 188 -15.10 9.68 -11.31
N ARG A 189 -15.55 8.45 -11.59
CA ARG A 189 -14.64 7.31 -11.76
C ARG A 189 -13.64 7.55 -12.90
N ALA A 190 -14.11 8.07 -14.03
CA ALA A 190 -13.23 8.40 -15.15
C ALA A 190 -12.20 9.50 -14.79
N ALA A 191 -12.61 10.53 -14.05
CA ALA A 191 -11.70 11.57 -13.59
C ALA A 191 -10.66 11.03 -12.58
N LEU A 192 -11.10 10.17 -11.65
CA LEU A 192 -10.22 9.50 -10.69
C LEU A 192 -9.21 8.60 -11.39
N ALA A 193 -9.64 7.80 -12.37
CA ALA A 193 -8.74 6.94 -13.14
C ALA A 193 -7.67 7.77 -13.87
N ARG A 194 -8.03 8.91 -14.44
CA ARG A 194 -7.06 9.79 -15.12
C ARG A 194 -6.04 10.43 -14.16
N ALA A 195 -6.46 10.75 -12.94
CA ALA A 195 -5.63 11.44 -11.95
C ALA A 195 -4.92 10.49 -10.97
N ASN A 196 -5.22 9.20 -11.01
CA ASN A 196 -4.62 8.21 -10.11
C ASN A 196 -3.37 7.62 -10.73
N PHE A 197 -2.26 7.74 -10.01
CA PHE A 197 -0.98 7.13 -10.37
C PHE A 197 -0.53 6.18 -9.26
N GLU A 198 0.16 5.12 -9.67
CA GLU A 198 0.72 4.11 -8.79
C GLU A 198 2.18 3.87 -9.17
N LEU A 199 3.05 3.77 -8.18
CA LEU A 199 4.43 3.32 -8.33
C LEU A 199 4.50 1.87 -7.87
N LEU A 200 4.60 0.96 -8.82
CA LEU A 200 4.63 -0.48 -8.57
C LEU A 200 6.06 -1.00 -8.66
N VAL A 201 6.45 -1.83 -7.69
CA VAL A 201 7.76 -2.46 -7.60
C VAL A 201 7.59 -3.97 -7.48
N GLY A 202 8.37 -4.76 -8.23
CA GLY A 202 8.34 -6.21 -8.16
C GLY A 202 9.58 -6.83 -8.79
N PHE A 203 9.82 -8.11 -8.56
CA PHE A 203 10.85 -8.82 -9.30
C PHE A 203 10.52 -8.91 -10.79
N GLN A 204 11.51 -8.70 -11.65
CA GLN A 204 11.37 -8.92 -13.08
C GLN A 204 11.46 -10.41 -13.36
N LEU A 205 10.30 -11.08 -13.29
CA LEU A 205 10.18 -12.53 -13.45
C LEU A 205 10.15 -12.92 -14.93
N SER A 206 10.66 -14.12 -15.24
CA SER A 206 10.33 -14.80 -16.49
C SER A 206 8.90 -15.35 -16.45
N GLU A 207 8.38 -15.77 -17.62
CA GLU A 207 7.05 -16.39 -17.70
C GLU A 207 6.95 -17.63 -16.79
N ASP A 208 7.97 -18.49 -16.79
CA ASP A 208 8.00 -19.68 -15.95
C ASP A 208 8.04 -19.35 -14.45
N GLN A 209 8.80 -18.32 -14.06
CA GLN A 209 8.85 -17.86 -12.67
C GLN A 209 7.52 -17.27 -12.22
N LEU A 210 6.87 -16.50 -13.09
CA LEU A 210 5.54 -15.96 -12.80
C LEU A 210 4.50 -17.09 -12.70
N ALA A 211 4.52 -18.04 -13.65
CA ALA A 211 3.63 -19.21 -13.61
C ALA A 211 3.82 -20.02 -12.32
N TYR A 212 5.07 -20.22 -11.89
CA TYR A 212 5.37 -20.86 -10.61
C TYR A 212 4.76 -20.11 -9.43
N ASN A 213 4.92 -18.78 -9.37
CA ASN A 213 4.37 -17.96 -8.29
C ASN A 213 2.83 -17.98 -8.22
N VAL A 214 2.17 -18.07 -9.38
CA VAL A 214 0.68 -18.13 -9.47
C VAL A 214 0.13 -19.48 -8.99
N THR A 215 0.91 -20.56 -9.10
CA THR A 215 0.42 -21.93 -8.88
C THR A 215 0.86 -22.57 -7.56
N ARG A 216 1.69 -21.92 -6.77
CA ARG A 216 2.17 -22.44 -5.46
C ARG A 216 1.30 -22.06 -4.29
#